data_5563a6012ee6fc41c2b0d7a22edd8886
#
_entry.id   5563a6012ee6fc41c2b0d7a22edd8886
#
_cell.length_a   1.000
_cell.length_b   1.000
_cell.length_c   1.000
_cell.angle_alpha   90.00
_cell.angle_beta   90.00
_cell.angle_gamma   90.00
#
_symmetry.space_group_name_H-M   'P 1'
#
loop_
_entity.id
_entity.type
_entity.pdbx_description
1 polymer ?
#
loop_
_entity_poly.entity_id
_entity_poly.type
_entity_poly.pdbx_seq_one_letter_code
_entity_poly.pdbx_strand_id
1 'polypeptide(L)'
;MQIQVHTLSRIAASVLLASVAAHASAAGTVVLDTYPLGQDPFGWPSRVFADDSGRQDIAVPFTLTSATSVQSILTSLDGLGGVTLGILASQGSTPVGGAWLYSTHLTDPVMDTTLSPTGWSLGAGTYWLAAVADTGFAGQWQSGTEDYSGDWAQADANGWSAVTSTFIGMPAARITVAAAVAVPEPGTYALMLAGGLLVAALARRKSNARQQG
;
A
#
# COMPACT_ATOMS: atom_id res chain seq x y z
N MET A 1 -36.99 -50.42 22.05
CA MET A 1 -37.14 -49.03 21.60
C MET A 1 -35.72 -48.41 21.50
N GLN A 2 -35.05 -48.65 20.36
CA GLN A 2 -33.76 -48.08 20.04
C GLN A 2 -33.93 -47.34 18.73
N ILE A 3 -34.08 -46.04 18.82
CA ILE A 3 -34.28 -45.18 17.66
C ILE A 3 -33.18 -44.11 17.67
N GLN A 4 -32.33 -44.18 16.64
CA GLN A 4 -31.74 -43.04 15.93
C GLN A 4 -30.84 -42.07 16.68
N VAL A 5 -29.57 -42.41 16.86
CA VAL A 5 -28.51 -41.45 17.18
C VAL A 5 -27.51 -41.26 16.02
N HIS A 6 -27.64 -41.98 14.91
CA HIS A 6 -26.60 -41.99 13.84
C HIS A 6 -26.80 -41.00 12.71
N THR A 7 -27.86 -40.20 12.67
CA THR A 7 -28.14 -39.33 11.52
C THR A 7 -27.65 -37.90 11.71
N LEU A 8 -27.36 -37.45 12.92
CA LEU A 8 -26.90 -36.08 13.19
C LEU A 8 -25.40 -35.88 13.04
N SER A 9 -24.62 -36.95 13.10
CA SER A 9 -23.16 -36.88 13.02
C SER A 9 -22.61 -36.64 11.61
N ARG A 10 -23.42 -36.81 10.56
CA ARG A 10 -22.96 -36.73 9.16
C ARG A 10 -23.14 -35.35 8.51
N ILE A 11 -24.00 -34.51 9.08
CA ILE A 11 -24.24 -33.15 8.56
C ILE A 11 -23.20 -32.16 9.11
N ALA A 12 -22.69 -32.41 10.32
CA ALA A 12 -21.69 -31.54 10.94
C ALA A 12 -20.32 -31.56 10.23
N ALA A 13 -19.94 -32.66 9.59
CA ALA A 13 -18.64 -32.78 8.90
C ALA A 13 -18.59 -32.03 7.56
N SER A 14 -19.72 -31.76 6.92
CA SER A 14 -19.78 -31.10 5.61
C SER A 14 -19.74 -29.56 5.72
N VAL A 15 -20.11 -29.00 6.86
CA VAL A 15 -20.15 -27.56 7.11
C VAL A 15 -18.79 -27.04 7.56
N LEU A 16 -17.95 -27.88 8.16
CA LEU A 16 -16.63 -27.47 8.65
C LEU A 16 -15.58 -27.31 7.55
N LEU A 17 -15.75 -27.90 6.37
CA LEU A 17 -14.77 -27.76 5.27
C LEU A 17 -14.94 -26.48 4.45
N ALA A 18 -16.06 -25.77 4.59
CA ALA A 18 -16.30 -24.53 3.83
C ALA A 18 -15.75 -23.25 4.50
N SER A 19 -15.31 -23.32 5.74
CA SER A 19 -14.92 -22.14 6.53
C SER A 19 -13.41 -21.92 6.67
N VAL A 20 -12.56 -22.75 6.07
CA VAL A 20 -11.08 -22.62 6.20
C VAL A 20 -10.43 -21.89 5.01
N ALA A 21 -11.18 -21.46 4.04
CA ALA A 21 -10.63 -20.87 2.81
C ALA A 21 -10.76 -19.36 2.76
N ALA A 22 -10.26 -18.59 3.71
CA ALA A 22 -10.03 -17.18 3.45
C ALA A 22 -9.40 -16.42 4.62
N HIS A 23 -8.14 -16.58 4.86
CA HIS A 23 -7.33 -15.52 5.48
C HIS A 23 -5.88 -15.67 5.05
N ALA A 24 -5.63 -15.83 3.76
CA ALA A 24 -4.34 -15.44 3.22
C ALA A 24 -4.35 -13.91 3.24
N SER A 25 -3.78 -13.30 4.27
CA SER A 25 -3.43 -11.89 4.23
C SER A 25 -2.49 -11.73 3.04
N ALA A 26 -3.00 -11.19 1.94
CA ALA A 26 -2.17 -10.92 0.79
C ALA A 26 -1.11 -9.91 1.23
N ALA A 27 0.15 -10.26 1.07
CA ALA A 27 1.25 -9.32 1.31
C ALA A 27 1.01 -8.05 0.50
N GLY A 28 1.31 -6.89 1.09
CA GLY A 28 1.12 -5.62 0.40
C GLY A 28 1.96 -5.55 -0.88
N THR A 29 1.51 -4.75 -1.83
CA THR A 29 2.24 -4.47 -3.07
C THR A 29 3.02 -3.17 -2.92
N VAL A 30 4.31 -3.18 -3.25
CA VAL A 30 5.13 -1.97 -3.28
C VAL A 30 4.87 -1.22 -4.58
N VAL A 31 4.50 0.06 -4.48
CA VAL A 31 4.16 0.92 -5.64
C VAL A 31 5.14 2.09 -5.82
N LEU A 32 5.91 2.39 -4.81
CA LEU A 32 7.07 3.27 -4.86
C LEU A 32 8.18 2.61 -4.05
N ASP A 33 9.36 2.50 -4.61
CA ASP A 33 10.55 2.00 -3.90
C ASP A 33 11.80 2.72 -4.40
N THR A 34 12.07 3.86 -3.84
CA THR A 34 13.34 4.58 -4.00
C THR A 34 14.24 4.39 -2.78
N TYR A 35 13.79 3.57 -1.82
CA TYR A 35 14.51 3.29 -0.58
C TYR A 35 15.56 2.19 -0.83
N PRO A 36 16.83 2.39 -0.47
CA PRO A 36 17.86 1.39 -0.68
C PRO A 36 17.58 0.13 0.16
N LEU A 37 17.62 -1.03 -0.48
CA LEU A 37 17.47 -2.31 0.22
C LEU A 37 18.75 -2.65 1.01
N GLY A 38 18.62 -2.76 2.32
CA GLY A 38 19.71 -3.22 3.20
C GLY A 38 20.87 -2.24 3.36
N GLN A 39 20.69 -1.00 2.99
CA GLN A 39 21.63 0.09 3.17
C GLN A 39 20.91 1.33 3.70
N ASP A 40 21.62 2.13 4.48
CA ASP A 40 21.10 3.42 4.86
C ASP A 40 20.99 4.32 3.61
N PRO A 41 19.93 5.15 3.50
CA PRO A 41 19.84 6.14 2.45
C PRO A 41 21.10 7.01 2.45
N PHE A 42 21.74 7.11 1.32
CA PHE A 42 22.94 7.91 1.18
C PHE A 42 22.87 8.72 -0.11
N GLY A 43 23.69 9.74 -0.19
CA GLY A 43 23.76 10.64 -1.34
C GLY A 43 23.54 12.09 -0.93
N TRP A 44 23.24 12.92 -1.91
CA TRP A 44 22.97 14.34 -1.65
C TRP A 44 21.51 14.50 -1.20
N PRO A 45 21.27 14.81 0.09
CA PRO A 45 19.91 15.01 0.57
C PRO A 45 19.28 16.25 -0.06
N SER A 46 17.99 16.18 -0.31
CA SER A 46 17.18 17.35 -0.65
C SER A 46 16.77 18.06 0.62
N ARG A 47 17.07 19.34 0.75
CA ARG A 47 16.63 20.13 1.90
C ARG A 47 15.11 20.26 1.88
N VAL A 48 14.50 20.15 3.05
CA VAL A 48 13.10 20.47 3.31
C VAL A 48 13.10 21.51 4.42
N PHE A 49 12.64 22.72 4.15
CA PHE A 49 12.73 23.81 5.13
C PHE A 49 11.73 24.92 4.84
N ALA A 50 11.38 25.69 5.88
CA ALA A 50 10.65 26.95 5.78
C ALA A 50 11.13 27.89 6.89
N ASP A 51 12.11 28.74 6.56
CA ASP A 51 12.75 29.67 7.48
C ASP A 51 12.91 31.07 6.85
N ASP A 52 13.61 31.98 7.52
CA ASP A 52 13.86 33.34 7.02
C ASP A 52 14.65 33.39 5.71
N SER A 53 15.34 32.30 5.34
CA SER A 53 16.08 32.21 4.07
C SER A 53 15.20 31.78 2.90
N GLY A 54 13.98 31.31 3.18
CA GLY A 54 13.02 30.87 2.17
C GLY A 54 12.30 29.57 2.53
N ARG A 55 11.81 28.90 1.49
CA ARG A 55 11.07 27.63 1.62
C ARG A 55 11.49 26.66 0.52
N GLN A 56 11.60 25.40 0.89
CA GLN A 56 11.68 24.28 -0.04
C GLN A 56 10.89 23.09 0.48
N ASP A 57 9.87 22.70 -0.28
CA ASP A 57 9.13 21.47 -0.09
C ASP A 57 9.52 20.49 -1.19
N ILE A 58 9.36 19.19 -0.93
CA ILE A 58 9.79 18.12 -1.84
C ILE A 58 8.67 17.13 -2.06
N ALA A 59 8.54 16.60 -3.28
CA ALA A 59 7.60 15.55 -3.59
C ALA A 59 8.18 14.53 -4.59
N VAL A 60 7.78 13.26 -4.43
CA VAL A 60 8.15 12.14 -5.33
C VAL A 60 6.88 11.52 -5.92
N PRO A 61 6.85 11.22 -7.22
CA PRO A 61 5.67 10.67 -7.88
C PRO A 61 5.58 9.15 -7.70
N PHE A 62 4.34 8.65 -7.69
CA PHE A 62 4.04 7.23 -7.81
C PHE A 62 2.74 7.00 -8.56
N THR A 63 2.58 5.82 -9.14
CA THR A 63 1.40 5.49 -9.95
C THR A 63 0.71 4.23 -9.43
N LEU A 64 -0.62 4.30 -9.36
CA LEU A 64 -1.49 3.18 -9.04
C LEU A 64 -2.23 2.73 -10.30
N THR A 65 -2.23 1.45 -10.58
CA THR A 65 -2.95 0.85 -11.72
C THR A 65 -4.40 0.51 -11.41
N SER A 66 -4.76 0.45 -10.12
CA SER A 66 -6.10 0.14 -9.64
C SER A 66 -6.36 0.84 -8.30
N ALA A 67 -7.63 0.90 -7.92
CA ALA A 67 -8.02 1.39 -6.60
C ALA A 67 -7.44 0.48 -5.49
N THR A 68 -6.85 1.10 -4.47
CA THR A 68 -6.23 0.38 -3.34
C THR A 68 -6.12 1.27 -2.11
N SER A 69 -5.73 0.69 -0.98
CA SER A 69 -5.47 1.43 0.27
C SER A 69 -3.98 1.43 0.59
N VAL A 70 -3.46 2.58 1.01
CA VAL A 70 -2.08 2.70 1.49
C VAL A 70 -1.97 2.00 2.85
N GLN A 71 -1.02 1.08 2.96
CA GLN A 71 -0.76 0.31 4.19
C GLN A 71 0.41 0.89 4.99
N SER A 72 1.48 1.27 4.30
CA SER A 72 2.64 1.88 4.94
C SER A 72 3.38 2.83 4.02
N ILE A 73 4.02 3.81 4.62
CA ILE A 73 4.94 4.75 3.98
C ILE A 73 6.19 4.79 4.83
N LEU A 74 7.31 4.34 4.28
CA LEU A 74 8.64 4.47 4.87
C LEU A 74 9.33 5.65 4.19
N THR A 75 9.91 6.56 4.97
CA THR A 75 10.66 7.71 4.45
C THR A 75 11.95 7.92 5.21
N SER A 76 12.94 8.49 4.56
CA SER A 76 14.18 8.95 5.18
C SER A 76 14.20 10.48 5.34
N LEU A 77 13.08 11.01 5.80
CA LEU A 77 12.92 12.42 6.15
C LEU A 77 13.34 12.63 7.60
N ASP A 78 14.24 13.58 7.85
CA ASP A 78 14.65 13.98 9.19
C ASP A 78 14.69 15.50 9.33
N GLY A 79 14.60 16.00 10.53
CA GLY A 79 14.66 17.45 10.79
C GLY A 79 14.13 17.86 12.16
N LEU A 80 14.16 19.15 12.40
CA LEU A 80 13.63 19.77 13.61
C LEU A 80 12.44 20.68 13.26
N GLY A 81 11.39 20.63 14.07
CA GLY A 81 10.15 21.37 13.88
C GLY A 81 9.05 20.54 13.23
N GLY A 82 8.02 21.22 12.74
CA GLY A 82 6.84 20.59 12.14
C GLY A 82 6.95 20.43 10.62
N VAL A 83 6.53 19.29 10.11
CA VAL A 83 6.42 19.03 8.68
C VAL A 83 5.18 18.20 8.39
N THR A 84 4.47 18.51 7.32
CA THR A 84 3.34 17.71 6.86
C THR A 84 3.81 16.75 5.77
N LEU A 85 3.64 15.44 6.00
CA LEU A 85 3.88 14.38 5.03
C LEU A 85 2.54 13.83 4.54
N GLY A 86 2.38 13.66 3.21
CA GLY A 86 1.10 13.19 2.71
C GLY A 86 1.06 13.01 1.20
N ILE A 87 -0.14 12.78 0.70
CA ILE A 87 -0.40 12.50 -0.71
C ILE A 87 -1.15 13.67 -1.34
N LEU A 88 -0.60 14.17 -2.44
CA LEU A 88 -1.19 15.17 -3.32
C LEU A 88 -1.63 14.54 -4.64
N ALA A 89 -2.66 15.11 -5.26
CA ALA A 89 -3.03 14.77 -6.63
C ALA A 89 -1.96 15.26 -7.61
N SER A 90 -1.88 14.62 -8.78
CA SER A 90 -0.98 15.03 -9.86
C SER A 90 -1.65 16.03 -10.81
N GLN A 91 -0.89 17.02 -11.23
CA GLN A 91 -1.23 17.93 -12.33
C GLN A 91 -0.08 17.92 -13.34
N GLY A 92 -0.14 17.01 -14.30
CA GLY A 92 0.97 16.80 -15.24
C GLY A 92 2.22 16.31 -14.53
N SER A 93 3.31 17.07 -14.62
CA SER A 93 4.61 16.73 -14.04
C SER A 93 4.86 17.30 -12.63
N THR A 94 3.80 17.82 -11.96
CA THR A 94 3.90 18.41 -10.63
C THR A 94 2.72 18.03 -9.75
N PRO A 95 2.84 18.12 -8.41
CA PRO A 95 1.71 18.04 -7.51
C PRO A 95 0.73 19.22 -7.69
N VAL A 96 -0.54 18.99 -7.37
CA VAL A 96 -1.50 20.08 -7.15
C VAL A 96 -1.21 20.69 -5.78
N GLY A 97 -0.77 21.94 -5.76
CA GLY A 97 -0.47 22.63 -4.51
C GLY A 97 -1.70 22.87 -3.63
N GLY A 98 -1.54 22.75 -2.31
CA GLY A 98 -2.52 23.14 -1.30
C GLY A 98 -3.71 22.20 -1.10
N ALA A 99 -3.86 21.15 -1.88
CA ALA A 99 -4.96 20.20 -1.79
C ALA A 99 -4.48 18.79 -1.42
N TRP A 100 -4.31 18.53 -0.13
CA TRP A 100 -4.01 17.20 0.37
C TRP A 100 -5.17 16.24 0.11
N LEU A 101 -4.89 15.09 -0.48
CA LEU A 101 -5.82 13.96 -0.47
C LEU A 101 -5.79 13.29 0.90
N TYR A 102 -4.60 13.10 1.43
CA TYR A 102 -4.33 12.57 2.76
C TYR A 102 -3.04 13.16 3.30
N SER A 103 -2.97 13.41 4.60
CA SER A 103 -1.76 13.91 5.24
C SER A 103 -1.66 13.52 6.71
N THR A 104 -0.43 13.55 7.22
CA THR A 104 -0.08 13.40 8.63
C THR A 104 0.94 14.48 8.96
N HIS A 105 0.75 15.15 10.11
CA HIS A 105 1.74 16.07 10.64
C HIS A 105 2.75 15.31 11.49
N LEU A 106 4.03 15.61 11.28
CA LEU A 106 5.17 15.06 12.02
C LEU A 106 5.88 16.19 12.75
N THR A 107 6.34 15.93 13.96
CA THR A 107 7.19 16.84 14.73
C THR A 107 8.52 16.16 14.95
N ASP A 108 9.61 16.87 14.64
CA ASP A 108 10.98 16.38 14.77
C ASP A 108 11.16 14.98 14.15
N PRO A 109 10.81 14.79 12.85
CA PRO A 109 10.89 13.48 12.21
C PRO A 109 12.33 12.97 12.26
N VAL A 110 12.46 11.65 12.36
CA VAL A 110 13.73 10.95 12.29
C VAL A 110 13.79 10.07 11.05
N MET A 111 14.98 9.82 10.54
CA MET A 111 15.18 8.90 9.41
C MET A 111 14.51 7.56 9.68
N ASP A 112 14.07 6.89 8.61
CA ASP A 112 13.46 5.57 8.62
C ASP A 112 12.11 5.52 9.36
N THR A 113 11.44 6.67 9.43
CA THR A 113 10.09 6.74 9.98
C THR A 113 9.11 5.99 9.08
N THR A 114 8.41 5.03 9.68
CA THR A 114 7.32 4.30 9.02
C THR A 114 5.96 4.82 9.50
N LEU A 115 5.15 5.29 8.59
CA LEU A 115 3.75 5.60 8.83
C LEU A 115 2.87 4.40 8.45
N SER A 116 1.84 4.14 9.24
CA SER A 116 0.81 3.12 8.96
C SER A 116 -0.56 3.81 8.92
N PRO A 117 -0.88 4.50 7.82
CA PRO A 117 -2.10 5.27 7.73
C PRO A 117 -3.32 4.36 7.70
N THR A 118 -4.43 4.84 8.25
CA THR A 118 -5.71 4.15 8.18
C THR A 118 -6.71 4.92 7.33
N GLY A 119 -7.42 4.21 6.46
CA GLY A 119 -8.45 4.83 5.62
C GLY A 119 -7.93 5.63 4.41
N TRP A 120 -6.63 5.62 4.14
CA TRP A 120 -6.07 6.25 2.95
C TRP A 120 -6.32 5.38 1.73
N SER A 121 -7.39 5.66 0.99
CA SER A 121 -7.78 4.91 -0.21
C SER A 121 -7.69 5.79 -1.44
N LEU A 122 -7.01 5.30 -2.47
CA LEU A 122 -6.74 6.01 -3.71
C LEU A 122 -7.28 5.19 -4.89
N GLY A 123 -7.79 5.87 -5.91
CA GLY A 123 -8.13 5.27 -7.20
C GLY A 123 -6.89 4.94 -8.04
N ALA A 124 -7.09 4.41 -9.24
CA ALA A 124 -6.04 4.37 -10.24
C ALA A 124 -5.65 5.79 -10.65
N GLY A 125 -4.34 6.05 -10.81
CA GLY A 125 -3.85 7.38 -11.15
C GLY A 125 -2.41 7.63 -10.71
N THR A 126 -1.89 8.79 -11.06
CA THR A 126 -0.58 9.28 -10.58
C THR A 126 -0.78 10.24 -9.43
N TYR A 127 0.05 10.10 -8.42
CA TYR A 127 0.03 10.83 -7.16
C TYR A 127 1.44 11.25 -6.77
N TRP A 128 1.53 12.10 -5.77
CA TRP A 128 2.79 12.59 -5.22
C TRP A 128 2.83 12.39 -3.71
N LEU A 129 3.86 11.72 -3.20
CA LEU A 129 4.21 11.75 -1.80
C LEU A 129 5.01 13.03 -1.55
N ALA A 130 4.51 13.91 -0.72
CA ALA A 130 5.09 15.23 -0.50
C ALA A 130 5.39 15.47 0.98
N ALA A 131 6.54 16.12 1.24
CA ALA A 131 6.89 16.70 2.52
C ALA A 131 6.84 18.23 2.38
N VAL A 132 5.98 18.87 3.17
CA VAL A 132 5.72 20.31 3.18
C VAL A 132 6.09 20.87 4.54
N ALA A 133 7.10 21.72 4.57
CA ALA A 133 7.64 22.30 5.80
C ALA A 133 6.69 23.30 6.44
N ASP A 134 6.51 23.22 7.74
CA ASP A 134 5.90 24.29 8.53
C ASP A 134 6.92 25.40 8.79
N THR A 135 6.46 26.59 9.14
CA THR A 135 7.34 27.71 9.49
C THR A 135 8.28 27.31 10.63
N GLY A 136 9.57 27.48 10.42
CA GLY A 136 10.63 27.11 11.35
C GLY A 136 11.14 25.67 11.22
N PHE A 137 10.58 24.85 10.32
CA PHE A 137 11.12 23.54 10.05
C PHE A 137 12.46 23.65 9.31
N ALA A 138 13.42 22.88 9.77
CA ALA A 138 14.72 22.71 9.12
C ALA A 138 15.11 21.22 9.09
N GLY A 139 15.08 20.64 7.91
CA GLY A 139 15.34 19.23 7.72
C GLY A 139 15.82 18.89 6.32
N GLN A 140 15.88 17.60 6.06
CA GLN A 140 16.31 17.04 4.79
C GLN A 140 15.61 15.72 4.51
N TRP A 141 15.43 15.42 3.25
CA TRP A 141 14.99 14.12 2.78
C TRP A 141 16.16 13.45 2.08
N GLN A 142 16.67 12.37 2.67
CA GLN A 142 17.83 11.65 2.13
C GLN A 142 17.50 11.08 0.76
N SER A 143 18.47 11.06 -0.12
CA SER A 143 18.33 10.42 -1.42
C SER A 143 18.33 8.90 -1.31
N GLY A 144 17.59 8.25 -2.20
CA GLY A 144 17.69 6.82 -2.44
C GLY A 144 19.00 6.42 -3.11
N THR A 145 19.02 5.24 -3.71
CA THR A 145 20.20 4.73 -4.42
C THR A 145 20.53 5.57 -5.65
N GLU A 146 21.81 5.62 -6.03
CA GLU A 146 22.30 6.36 -7.21
C GLU A 146 21.63 5.96 -8.53
N ASP A 147 21.10 4.74 -8.61
CA ASP A 147 20.40 4.20 -9.78
C ASP A 147 18.99 4.77 -10.01
N TYR A 148 18.47 5.52 -9.03
CA TYR A 148 17.18 6.19 -9.15
C TYR A 148 17.34 7.62 -9.67
N SER A 149 17.67 7.74 -10.95
CA SER A 149 17.46 8.98 -11.69
C SER A 149 15.97 9.04 -12.07
N GLY A 150 15.27 10.02 -11.58
CA GLY A 150 13.85 10.18 -11.87
C GLY A 150 13.39 11.61 -11.68
N ASP A 151 12.23 11.91 -12.22
CA ASP A 151 11.58 13.18 -12.01
C ASP A 151 11.03 13.25 -10.59
N TRP A 152 11.30 14.33 -9.91
CA TRP A 152 10.71 14.69 -8.63
C TRP A 152 10.24 16.14 -8.69
N ALA A 153 9.59 16.66 -7.67
CA ALA A 153 9.13 18.05 -7.65
C ALA A 153 9.61 18.75 -6.39
N GLN A 154 9.92 20.04 -6.54
CA GLN A 154 10.18 20.94 -5.43
C GLN A 154 9.21 22.11 -5.48
N ALA A 155 8.88 22.65 -4.31
CA ALA A 155 8.16 23.91 -4.21
C ALA A 155 8.96 24.94 -3.44
N ASP A 156 8.83 26.17 -3.89
CA ASP A 156 9.26 27.38 -3.19
C ASP A 156 8.06 28.29 -2.93
N ALA A 157 8.29 29.57 -2.69
CA ALA A 157 7.24 30.58 -2.53
C ALA A 157 6.36 30.77 -3.78
N ASN A 158 6.82 30.35 -4.95
CA ASN A 158 6.08 30.46 -6.22
C ASN A 158 5.29 29.19 -6.57
N GLY A 159 5.43 28.12 -5.80
CA GLY A 159 4.73 26.85 -5.98
C GLY A 159 5.63 25.72 -6.49
N TRP A 160 4.97 24.63 -6.95
CA TRP A 160 5.63 23.41 -7.39
C TRP A 160 6.27 23.54 -8.77
N SER A 161 7.47 23.05 -8.90
CA SER A 161 8.21 22.92 -10.17
C SER A 161 8.80 21.51 -10.30
N ALA A 162 8.77 20.97 -11.52
CA ALA A 162 9.40 19.67 -11.80
C ALA A 162 10.92 19.82 -11.79
N VAL A 163 11.61 18.84 -11.23
CA VAL A 163 13.07 18.75 -11.22
C VAL A 163 13.47 17.47 -11.93
N THR A 164 14.22 17.60 -13.00
CA THR A 164 14.87 16.48 -13.67
C THR A 164 16.35 16.54 -13.32
N SER A 165 16.83 15.59 -12.53
CA SER A 165 18.22 15.52 -12.13
C SER A 165 18.81 14.17 -12.51
N THR A 166 20.01 14.24 -13.09
CA THR A 166 20.86 13.05 -13.35
C THR A 166 21.92 12.85 -12.27
N PHE A 167 22.02 13.77 -11.30
CA PHE A 167 23.08 13.77 -10.28
C PHE A 167 22.55 13.75 -8.84
N ILE A 168 21.30 14.12 -8.64
CA ILE A 168 20.67 14.08 -7.31
C ILE A 168 19.65 12.95 -7.35
N GLY A 169 19.85 11.94 -6.53
CA GLY A 169 18.93 10.82 -6.41
C GLY A 169 17.55 11.29 -5.96
N MET A 170 16.51 10.54 -6.31
CA MET A 170 15.16 10.78 -5.81
C MET A 170 15.14 10.63 -4.30
N PRO A 171 14.32 11.41 -3.56
CA PRO A 171 14.11 11.22 -2.14
C PRO A 171 13.74 9.77 -1.79
N ALA A 172 14.36 9.23 -0.74
CA ALA A 172 14.20 7.84 -0.33
C ALA A 172 12.82 7.63 0.30
N ALA A 173 11.98 6.85 -0.37
CA ALA A 173 10.66 6.47 0.13
C ALA A 173 10.25 5.09 -0.37
N ARG A 174 9.43 4.40 0.43
CA ARG A 174 8.72 3.18 0.01
C ARG A 174 7.26 3.29 0.38
N ILE A 175 6.38 3.06 -0.59
CA ILE A 175 4.94 3.02 -0.38
C ILE A 175 4.47 1.59 -0.64
N THR A 176 3.85 1.00 0.37
CA THR A 176 3.18 -0.30 0.28
C THR A 176 1.68 -0.09 0.33
N VAL A 177 0.97 -0.71 -0.59
CA VAL A 177 -0.49 -0.68 -0.67
C VAL A 177 -1.07 -2.07 -0.45
N ALA A 178 -2.35 -2.14 -0.11
CA ALA A 178 -3.05 -3.41 -0.01
C ALA A 178 -2.95 -4.17 -1.34
N ALA A 179 -2.58 -5.43 -1.27
CA ALA A 179 -2.60 -6.27 -2.47
C ALA A 179 -4.04 -6.33 -3.01
N ALA A 180 -4.16 -6.32 -4.33
CA ALA A 180 -5.45 -6.57 -4.96
C ALA A 180 -5.98 -7.93 -4.47
N VAL A 181 -7.16 -7.93 -3.88
CA VAL A 181 -7.82 -9.19 -3.51
C VAL A 181 -8.08 -9.92 -4.82
N ALA A 182 -7.42 -11.06 -5.00
CA ALA A 182 -7.71 -11.93 -6.14
C ALA A 182 -9.17 -12.36 -6.01
N VAL A 183 -10.05 -11.78 -6.82
CA VAL A 183 -11.44 -12.26 -6.94
C VAL A 183 -11.35 -13.61 -7.62
N PRO A 184 -11.74 -14.72 -6.96
CA PRO A 184 -11.70 -16.02 -7.59
C PRO A 184 -12.50 -15.95 -8.90
N GLU A 185 -11.88 -16.38 -9.98
CA GLU A 185 -12.55 -16.38 -11.28
C GLU A 185 -13.88 -17.14 -11.20
N PRO A 186 -14.91 -16.74 -11.98
CA PRO A 186 -16.20 -17.45 -12.01
C PRO A 186 -16.07 -18.97 -12.23
N GLY A 187 -15.00 -19.38 -12.95
CA GLY A 187 -14.62 -20.79 -13.12
C GLY A 187 -14.25 -21.49 -11.81
N THR A 188 -13.66 -20.82 -10.85
CA THR A 188 -13.31 -21.40 -9.54
C THR A 188 -14.56 -21.74 -8.74
N TYR A 189 -15.57 -20.89 -8.76
CA TYR A 189 -16.87 -21.18 -8.14
C TYR A 189 -17.60 -22.31 -8.85
N ALA A 190 -17.53 -22.34 -10.19
CA ALA A 190 -18.13 -23.43 -10.99
C ALA A 190 -17.47 -24.78 -10.71
N LEU A 191 -16.12 -24.82 -10.58
CA LEU A 191 -15.37 -26.01 -10.20
C LEU A 191 -15.68 -26.47 -8.77
N MET A 192 -15.78 -25.54 -7.81
CA MET A 192 -16.19 -25.86 -6.42
C MET A 192 -17.61 -26.45 -6.39
N LEU A 193 -18.55 -25.86 -7.12
CA LEU A 193 -19.91 -26.36 -7.23
C LEU A 193 -19.96 -27.74 -7.91
N ALA A 194 -19.26 -27.92 -9.02
CA ALA A 194 -19.18 -29.19 -9.72
C ALA A 194 -18.54 -30.29 -8.86
N GLY A 195 -17.43 -29.96 -8.15
CA GLY A 195 -16.80 -30.88 -7.20
C GLY A 195 -17.70 -31.27 -6.05
N GLY A 196 -18.41 -30.30 -5.46
CA GLY A 196 -19.39 -30.56 -4.39
C GLY A 196 -20.54 -31.44 -4.85
N LEU A 197 -21.09 -31.23 -6.04
CA LEU A 197 -22.14 -32.05 -6.62
C LEU A 197 -21.65 -33.49 -6.89
N LEU A 198 -20.43 -33.66 -7.37
CA LEU A 198 -19.84 -34.96 -7.64
C LEU A 198 -19.64 -35.77 -6.37
N VAL A 199 -19.13 -35.15 -5.30
CA VAL A 199 -19.00 -35.77 -3.98
C VAL A 199 -20.37 -36.16 -3.38
N ALA A 200 -21.35 -35.29 -3.52
CA ALA A 200 -22.71 -35.56 -3.07
C ALA A 200 -23.37 -36.72 -3.83
N ALA A 201 -23.15 -36.83 -5.15
CA ALA A 201 -23.64 -37.93 -5.98
C ALA A 201 -22.98 -39.26 -5.62
N LEU A 202 -21.68 -39.28 -5.37
CA LEU A 202 -20.96 -40.48 -4.92
C LEU A 202 -21.41 -40.97 -3.52
N ALA A 203 -21.63 -40.02 -2.60
CA ALA A 203 -22.13 -40.32 -1.27
C ALA A 203 -23.52 -40.96 -1.31
N ARG A 204 -24.42 -40.46 -2.18
CA ARG A 204 -25.79 -41.04 -2.37
C ARG A 204 -25.72 -42.46 -2.97
N ARG A 205 -24.85 -42.70 -3.95
CA ARG A 205 -24.68 -44.07 -4.52
C ARG A 205 -24.22 -45.06 -3.47
N LYS A 206 -23.34 -44.70 -2.58
CA LYS A 206 -22.81 -45.56 -1.52
C LYS A 206 -23.84 -45.87 -0.44
N SER A 207 -24.76 -44.95 -0.15
CA SER A 207 -25.84 -45.16 0.80
C SER A 207 -26.91 -46.11 0.27
N ASN A 208 -27.28 -46.01 -1.01
CA ASN A 208 -28.26 -46.86 -1.65
C ASN A 208 -27.76 -48.32 -1.81
N ALA A 209 -26.45 -48.52 -2.08
CA ALA A 209 -25.87 -49.86 -2.15
C ALA A 209 -25.84 -50.62 -0.80
N ARG A 210 -25.88 -49.90 0.33
CA ARG A 210 -25.96 -50.50 1.68
C ARG A 210 -27.37 -50.86 2.16
N GLN A 211 -28.39 -50.38 1.47
CA GLN A 211 -29.79 -50.70 1.81
C GLN A 211 -30.35 -51.92 1.03
N GLN A 212 -29.60 -52.38 0.03
CA GLN A 212 -30.03 -53.53 -0.82
C GLN A 212 -29.25 -54.84 -0.52
N GLY A 213 -28.41 -54.86 0.46
CA GLY A 213 -27.75 -56.05 0.97
C GLY A 213 -28.10 -56.30 2.46
#